data_58f60d450445ce90d9c79c9adc5e6f47
#
_entry.id   58f60d450445ce90d9c79c9adc5e6f47
#
_cell.length_a   1.000
_cell.length_b   1.000
_cell.length_c   1.000
_cell.angle_alpha   90.00
_cell.angle_beta   90.00
_cell.angle_gamma   90.00
#
_symmetry.space_group_name_H-M   'P 1'
#
loop_
_entity.id
_entity.type
_entity.pdbx_description
1 polymer ?
#
loop_
_entity_poly.entity_id
_entity_poly.type
_entity_poly.pdbx_seq_one_letter_code
_entity_poly.pdbx_strand_id
1 'polypeptide(L)'
;MYYTVQSSKSFEQASTDLDAAVKRHGFGVLHIHDIGNTLRSKGQSFEEGCRVFEVCNPAQAAKVLASDMRMNMALPCRISVYTEKGKTMIGMIKPMDMLSLLSKDPALTQVAKEVEEKTMLMINEAK
;
A
#
# COMPACT_ATOMS: atom_id res chain seq x y z
N MET A 1 -10.86 -0.53 -8.96
CA MET A 1 -10.29 0.40 -7.95
C MET A 1 -9.44 -0.33 -6.91
N TYR A 2 -10.00 -1.34 -6.27
CA TYR A 2 -9.24 -2.15 -5.30
C TYR A 2 -8.50 -3.30 -5.99
N TYR A 3 -7.33 -3.63 -5.46
CA TYR A 3 -6.62 -4.86 -5.76
C TYR A 3 -6.38 -5.59 -4.45
N THR A 4 -7.04 -6.71 -4.22
CA THR A 4 -6.93 -7.47 -2.99
C THR A 4 -6.69 -8.94 -3.29
N VAL A 5 -5.86 -9.58 -2.48
CA VAL A 5 -5.60 -11.02 -2.56
C VAL A 5 -5.79 -11.64 -1.19
N GLN A 6 -6.23 -12.88 -1.15
CA GLN A 6 -6.25 -13.66 0.08
C GLN A 6 -4.90 -14.36 0.25
N SER A 7 -4.37 -14.31 1.48
CA SER A 7 -3.15 -15.03 1.85
C SER A 7 -3.51 -16.24 2.68
N SER A 8 -2.77 -17.34 2.50
CA SER A 8 -2.86 -18.53 3.35
C SER A 8 -2.03 -18.37 4.64
N LYS A 9 -1.26 -17.30 4.75
CA LYS A 9 -0.37 -17.03 5.89
C LYS A 9 -1.15 -16.38 7.03
N SER A 10 -0.54 -16.39 8.22
CA SER A 10 -1.05 -15.61 9.34
C SER A 10 -0.90 -14.10 9.06
N PHE A 11 -1.66 -13.29 9.78
CA PHE A 11 -1.54 -11.83 9.72
C PHE A 11 -0.10 -11.36 9.96
N GLU A 12 0.57 -11.91 10.97
CA GLU A 12 1.95 -11.54 11.28
C GLU A 12 2.92 -11.96 10.19
N GLN A 13 2.79 -13.17 9.66
CA GLN A 13 3.68 -13.64 8.60
C GLN A 13 3.48 -12.86 7.30
N ALA A 14 2.24 -12.60 6.92
CA ALA A 14 1.94 -11.79 5.74
C ALA A 14 2.50 -10.38 5.87
N SER A 15 2.41 -9.78 7.06
CA SER A 15 2.98 -8.46 7.34
C SER A 15 4.50 -8.45 7.19
N THR A 16 5.17 -9.45 7.75
CA THR A 16 6.63 -9.59 7.65
C THR A 16 7.06 -9.79 6.19
N ASP A 17 6.36 -10.65 5.47
CA ASP A 17 6.69 -10.97 4.09
C ASP A 17 6.41 -9.79 3.15
N LEU A 18 5.39 -8.99 3.43
CA LEU A 18 5.13 -7.76 2.68
C LEU A 18 6.27 -6.76 2.86
N ASP A 19 6.73 -6.56 4.10
CA ASP A 19 7.85 -5.66 4.37
C ASP A 19 9.08 -6.07 3.56
N ALA A 20 9.41 -7.37 3.54
CA ALA A 20 10.53 -7.89 2.78
C ALA A 20 10.34 -7.71 1.26
N ALA A 21 9.13 -7.96 0.76
CA ALA A 21 8.83 -7.82 -0.67
C ALA A 21 8.95 -6.35 -1.14
N VAL A 22 8.49 -5.41 -0.33
CA VAL A 22 8.63 -3.98 -0.60
C VAL A 22 10.10 -3.62 -0.82
N LYS A 23 10.95 -4.05 0.08
CA LYS A 23 12.40 -3.78 0.01
C LYS A 23 13.06 -4.44 -1.19
N ARG A 24 12.66 -5.68 -1.53
CA ARG A 24 13.20 -6.37 -2.71
C ARG A 24 12.92 -5.62 -4.01
N HIS A 25 11.81 -4.90 -4.08
CA HIS A 25 11.42 -4.14 -5.26
C HIS A 25 11.94 -2.69 -5.25
N GLY A 26 12.85 -2.37 -4.35
CA GLY A 26 13.50 -1.06 -4.32
C GLY A 26 12.66 0.06 -3.70
N PHE A 27 11.58 -0.30 -3.02
CA PHE A 27 10.77 0.65 -2.26
C PHE A 27 11.19 0.61 -0.79
N GLY A 28 10.90 1.69 -0.07
CA GLY A 28 11.07 1.74 1.37
C GLY A 28 9.73 1.69 2.07
N VAL A 29 9.71 1.12 3.28
CA VAL A 29 8.57 1.23 4.19
C VAL A 29 8.83 2.46 5.06
N LEU A 30 8.04 3.52 4.85
CA LEU A 30 8.21 4.77 5.58
C LEU A 30 7.61 4.68 6.98
N HIS A 31 6.47 4.04 7.09
CA HIS A 31 5.75 3.89 8.34
C HIS A 31 4.75 2.75 8.23
N ILE A 32 4.48 2.12 9.38
CA ILE A 32 3.42 1.09 9.49
C ILE A 32 2.42 1.60 10.53
N HIS A 33 1.19 1.82 10.09
CA HIS A 33 0.10 2.19 10.99
C HIS A 33 -0.59 0.92 11.46
N ASP A 34 -0.45 0.59 12.74
CA ASP A 34 -1.20 -0.52 13.33
C ASP A 34 -2.56 0.00 13.79
N ILE A 35 -3.48 0.07 12.85
CA ILE A 35 -4.82 0.64 13.07
C ILE A 35 -5.59 -0.20 14.08
N GLY A 36 -5.48 -1.53 14.02
CA GLY A 36 -6.15 -2.41 14.95
C GLY A 36 -5.76 -2.11 16.39
N ASN A 37 -4.46 -2.03 16.68
CA ASN A 37 -3.98 -1.72 18.02
C ASN A 37 -4.36 -0.31 18.45
N THR A 38 -4.29 0.66 17.54
CA THR A 38 -4.70 2.03 17.85
C THR A 38 -6.15 2.10 18.28
N LEU A 39 -7.05 1.44 17.56
CA LEU A 39 -8.46 1.43 17.89
C LEU A 39 -8.71 0.77 19.24
N ARG A 40 -8.09 -0.39 19.48
CA ARG A 40 -8.23 -1.11 20.77
C ARG A 40 -7.69 -0.28 21.93
N SER A 41 -6.56 0.39 21.75
CA SER A 41 -5.96 1.21 22.80
C SER A 41 -6.81 2.42 23.17
N LYS A 42 -7.69 2.83 22.27
CA LYS A 42 -8.62 3.95 22.48
C LYS A 42 -10.02 3.48 22.89
N GLY A 43 -10.15 2.22 23.30
CA GLY A 43 -11.37 1.69 23.85
C GLY A 43 -12.40 1.23 22.83
N GLN A 44 -12.04 1.14 21.56
CA GLN A 44 -12.97 0.65 20.55
C GLN A 44 -12.95 -0.88 20.46
N SER A 45 -14.12 -1.46 20.21
CA SER A 45 -14.24 -2.90 19.95
C SER A 45 -13.82 -3.18 18.53
N PHE A 46 -12.61 -3.69 18.38
CA PHE A 46 -12.04 -4.01 17.06
C PHE A 46 -11.14 -5.23 17.22
N GLU A 47 -11.59 -6.38 16.74
CA GLU A 47 -10.91 -7.66 16.96
C GLU A 47 -9.94 -8.03 15.84
N GLU A 48 -10.14 -7.50 14.64
CA GLU A 48 -9.34 -7.84 13.47
C GLU A 48 -7.94 -7.23 13.51
N GLY A 49 -7.01 -7.86 12.80
CA GLY A 49 -5.72 -7.26 12.48
C GLY A 49 -5.90 -6.26 11.36
N CYS A 50 -5.23 -5.12 11.47
CA CYS A 50 -5.25 -4.12 10.41
C CYS A 50 -3.99 -3.26 10.48
N ARG A 51 -3.12 -3.42 9.48
CA ARG A 51 -1.89 -2.62 9.34
C ARG A 51 -1.85 -1.99 7.97
N VAL A 52 -1.50 -0.72 7.93
CA VAL A 52 -1.30 0.02 6.69
C VAL A 52 0.18 0.35 6.56
N PHE A 53 0.79 -0.14 5.47
CA PHE A 53 2.19 0.11 5.15
C PHE A 53 2.26 1.29 4.20
N GLU A 54 2.89 2.38 4.63
CA GLU A 54 3.21 3.50 3.74
C GLU A 54 4.51 3.18 3.03
N VAL A 55 4.45 3.04 1.71
CA VAL A 55 5.60 2.63 0.90
C VAL A 55 5.95 3.71 -0.11
N CYS A 56 7.23 3.87 -0.40
CA CYS A 56 7.70 4.93 -1.29
C CYS A 56 8.94 4.51 -2.06
N ASN A 57 8.95 4.85 -3.34
CA ASN A 57 10.17 4.91 -4.13
C ASN A 57 10.51 6.40 -4.31
N PRO A 58 11.59 6.89 -3.69
CA PRO A 58 11.90 8.33 -3.71
C PRO A 58 12.04 8.92 -5.10
N ALA A 59 12.63 8.19 -6.05
CA ALA A 59 12.78 8.68 -7.43
C ALA A 59 11.42 8.87 -8.10
N GLN A 60 10.49 7.94 -7.91
CA GLN A 60 9.14 8.04 -8.48
C GLN A 60 8.34 9.16 -7.80
N ALA A 61 8.45 9.27 -6.48
CA ALA A 61 7.78 10.35 -5.74
C ALA A 61 8.28 11.73 -6.19
N ALA A 62 9.58 11.87 -6.39
CA ALA A 62 10.16 13.14 -6.87
C ALA A 62 9.62 13.52 -8.25
N LYS A 63 9.47 12.56 -9.16
CA LYS A 63 8.89 12.81 -10.49
C LYS A 63 7.44 13.29 -10.38
N VAL A 64 6.66 12.65 -9.54
CA VAL A 64 5.25 13.01 -9.34
C VAL A 64 5.12 14.43 -8.80
N LEU A 65 5.89 14.76 -7.77
CA LEU A 65 5.82 16.07 -7.13
C LEU A 65 6.40 17.19 -8.01
N ALA A 66 7.39 16.88 -8.84
CA ALA A 66 7.92 17.84 -9.82
C ALA A 66 6.88 18.19 -10.87
N SER A 67 6.00 17.25 -11.20
CA SER A 67 4.92 17.46 -12.17
C SER A 67 3.74 18.24 -11.56
N ASP A 68 3.34 17.89 -10.34
CA ASP A 68 2.22 18.54 -9.65
C ASP A 68 2.35 18.34 -8.13
N MET A 69 2.66 19.43 -7.42
CA MET A 69 2.82 19.38 -5.95
C MET A 69 1.57 18.92 -5.23
N ARG A 70 0.38 19.13 -5.81
CA ARG A 70 -0.88 18.69 -5.18
C ARG A 70 -0.94 17.17 -5.01
N MET A 71 -0.16 16.43 -5.78
CA MET A 71 -0.09 14.97 -5.66
C MET A 71 0.49 14.51 -4.31
N ASN A 72 1.11 15.42 -3.54
CA ASN A 72 1.55 15.08 -2.18
C ASN A 72 0.39 14.63 -1.29
N MET A 73 -0.83 15.07 -1.58
CA MET A 73 -2.02 14.67 -0.83
C MET A 73 -2.44 13.22 -1.13
N ALA A 74 -1.97 12.65 -2.23
CA ALA A 74 -2.22 11.26 -2.61
C ALA A 74 -1.03 10.34 -2.30
N LEU A 75 0.05 10.87 -1.78
CA LEU A 75 1.26 10.13 -1.42
C LEU A 75 1.39 10.04 0.11
N PRO A 76 2.12 9.06 0.64
CA PRO A 76 2.74 7.92 -0.07
C PRO A 76 1.71 6.86 -0.46
N CYS A 77 2.15 5.89 -1.28
CA CYS A 77 1.33 4.73 -1.60
C CYS A 77 1.11 3.88 -0.36
N ARG A 78 -0.01 3.19 -0.30
CA ARG A 78 -0.40 2.38 0.85
C ARG A 78 -0.74 0.97 0.43
N ILE A 79 -0.22 0.00 1.18
CA ILE A 79 -0.60 -1.40 1.06
C ILE A 79 -1.05 -1.86 2.43
N SER A 80 -2.20 -2.51 2.50
CA SER A 80 -2.78 -2.95 3.77
C SER A 80 -2.69 -4.46 3.92
N VAL A 81 -2.41 -4.91 5.15
CA VAL A 81 -2.59 -6.29 5.58
C VAL A 81 -3.68 -6.28 6.64
N TYR A 82 -4.71 -7.08 6.45
CA TYR A 82 -5.82 -7.11 7.39
C TYR A 82 -6.46 -8.47 7.46
N THR A 83 -7.21 -8.71 8.52
CA THR A 83 -8.01 -9.93 8.66
C THR A 83 -9.49 -9.58 8.59
N GLU A 84 -10.25 -10.48 8.00
CA GLU A 84 -11.71 -10.36 7.92
C GLU A 84 -12.31 -11.77 7.88
N LYS A 85 -13.18 -12.05 8.83
CA LYS A 85 -13.88 -13.34 8.90
C LYS A 85 -12.95 -14.55 8.84
N GLY A 86 -11.84 -14.48 9.59
CA GLY A 86 -10.86 -15.54 9.66
C GLY A 86 -9.88 -15.62 8.48
N LYS A 87 -9.94 -14.68 7.57
CA LYS A 87 -9.07 -14.66 6.38
C LYS A 87 -8.05 -13.53 6.48
N THR A 88 -6.81 -13.80 6.05
CA THR A 88 -5.77 -12.78 5.92
C THR A 88 -5.82 -12.23 4.50
N MET A 89 -5.92 -10.91 4.39
CA MET A 89 -6.00 -10.20 3.11
C MET A 89 -4.86 -9.22 2.98
N ILE A 90 -4.38 -9.04 1.75
CA ILE A 90 -3.42 -8.00 1.40
C ILE A 90 -4.03 -7.22 0.24
N GLY A 91 -3.99 -5.91 0.31
CA GLY A 91 -4.61 -5.12 -0.76
C GLY A 91 -4.17 -3.68 -0.81
N MET A 92 -4.59 -3.02 -1.88
CA MET A 92 -4.33 -1.61 -2.12
C MET A 92 -5.42 -1.00 -2.98
N ILE A 93 -5.46 0.33 -2.99
CA ILE A 93 -6.16 1.07 -4.05
C ILE A 93 -5.17 1.17 -5.21
N LYS A 94 -5.61 0.79 -6.40
CA LYS A 94 -4.72 0.80 -7.57
C LYS A 94 -4.24 2.22 -7.89
N PRO A 95 -2.93 2.46 -7.92
CA PRO A 95 -2.39 3.80 -8.20
C PRO A 95 -2.86 4.40 -9.52
N MET A 96 -2.99 3.60 -10.59
CA MET A 96 -3.49 4.08 -11.88
C MET A 96 -4.88 4.68 -11.75
N ASP A 97 -5.79 3.99 -11.09
CA ASP A 97 -7.17 4.46 -10.93
C ASP A 97 -7.24 5.71 -10.08
N MET A 98 -6.49 5.76 -8.98
CA MET A 98 -6.47 6.91 -8.09
C MET A 98 -5.88 8.14 -8.76
N LEU A 99 -4.70 8.01 -9.38
CA LEU A 99 -4.01 9.15 -9.97
C LEU A 99 -4.69 9.64 -11.23
N SER A 100 -5.35 8.77 -12.01
CA SER A 100 -6.09 9.19 -13.20
C SER A 100 -7.31 10.05 -12.88
N LEU A 101 -7.88 9.92 -11.68
CA LEU A 101 -8.96 10.79 -11.21
C LEU A 101 -8.44 12.18 -10.83
N LEU A 102 -7.16 12.28 -10.45
CA LEU A 102 -6.57 13.51 -9.94
C LEU A 102 -5.83 14.30 -11.02
N SER A 103 -5.30 13.63 -12.04
CA SER A 103 -4.52 14.27 -13.09
C SER A 103 -4.61 13.50 -14.40
N LYS A 104 -4.53 14.22 -15.51
CA LYS A 104 -4.45 13.65 -16.87
C LYS A 104 -3.06 13.78 -17.48
N ASP A 105 -2.08 14.24 -16.69
CA ASP A 105 -0.70 14.40 -17.17
C ASP A 105 -0.10 13.04 -17.55
N PRO A 106 0.37 12.86 -18.81
CA PRO A 106 0.97 11.59 -19.25
C PRO A 106 2.17 11.16 -18.41
N ALA A 107 2.96 12.09 -17.89
CA ALA A 107 4.11 11.78 -17.04
C ALA A 107 3.66 11.11 -15.73
N LEU A 108 2.57 11.59 -15.12
CA LEU A 108 1.99 11.00 -13.93
C LEU A 108 1.38 9.62 -14.22
N THR A 109 0.73 9.48 -15.37
CA THR A 109 0.16 8.20 -15.80
C THR A 109 1.24 7.11 -15.92
N GLN A 110 2.39 7.46 -16.49
CA GLN A 110 3.50 6.52 -16.65
C GLN A 110 4.06 6.09 -15.29
N VAL A 111 4.27 7.02 -14.38
CA VAL A 111 4.72 6.72 -13.01
C VAL A 111 3.72 5.84 -12.30
N ALA A 112 2.43 6.18 -12.37
CA ALA A 112 1.37 5.40 -11.75
C ALA A 112 1.35 3.96 -12.25
N LYS A 113 1.55 3.76 -13.54
CA LYS A 113 1.61 2.43 -14.14
C LYS A 113 2.79 1.62 -13.58
N GLU A 114 3.98 2.21 -13.54
CA GLU A 114 5.18 1.54 -13.02
C GLU A 114 5.02 1.18 -11.54
N VAL A 115 4.51 2.11 -10.75
CA VAL A 115 4.27 1.87 -9.32
C VAL A 115 3.23 0.78 -9.13
N GLU A 116 2.14 0.80 -9.89
CA GLU A 116 1.09 -0.22 -9.78
C GLU A 116 1.64 -1.61 -10.09
N GLU A 117 2.42 -1.76 -11.16
CA GLU A 117 3.03 -3.04 -11.54
C GLU A 117 3.92 -3.58 -10.41
N LYS A 118 4.74 -2.71 -9.82
CA LYS A 118 5.64 -3.09 -8.72
C LYS A 118 4.87 -3.47 -7.45
N THR A 119 3.88 -2.68 -7.08
CA THR A 119 3.11 -2.95 -5.86
C THR A 119 2.24 -4.20 -5.99
N MET A 120 1.74 -4.49 -7.18
CA MET A 120 1.05 -5.76 -7.43
C MET A 120 2.00 -6.96 -7.28
N LEU A 121 3.24 -6.85 -7.74
CA LEU A 121 4.25 -7.89 -7.55
C LEU A 121 4.56 -8.10 -6.07
N MET A 122 4.72 -7.01 -5.31
CA MET A 122 4.94 -7.08 -3.85
C MET A 122 3.82 -7.84 -3.15
N ILE A 123 2.58 -7.50 -3.46
CA ILE A 123 1.40 -8.14 -2.88
C ILE A 123 1.37 -9.63 -3.23
N ASN A 124 1.59 -9.97 -4.50
CA ASN A 124 1.56 -11.36 -4.95
C ASN A 124 2.70 -12.19 -4.36
N GLU A 125 3.86 -11.61 -4.12
CA GLU A 125 4.96 -12.30 -3.46
C GLU A 125 4.70 -12.52 -1.97
N ALA A 126 4.02 -11.58 -1.33
CA ALA A 126 3.77 -11.62 0.11
C ALA A 126 2.64 -12.57 0.50
N LYS A 127 1.69 -12.84 -0.39
CA LYS A 127 0.53 -13.68 -0.07
C LYS A 127 0.88 -15.19 0.25
#